data_61f7cb9781824217162b561183ffd4dc
#
_entry.id   61f7cb9781824217162b561183ffd4dc
#
_cell.length_a   1.000
_cell.length_b   1.000
_cell.length_c   1.000
_cell.angle_alpha   90.00
_cell.angle_beta   90.00
_cell.angle_gamma   90.00
#
_symmetry.space_group_name_H-M   'P 1'
#
loop_
_entity.id
_entity.type
_entity.pdbx_description
1 polymer ?
#
loop_
_entity_poly.entity_id
_entity_poly.type
_entity_poly.pdbx_seq_one_letter_code
_entity_poly.pdbx_strand_id
1 'polypeptide(L)'
;MKIKDLVSILVPVYNIEKNIEKNINILIEKISPFIENFEIIISDDGSEDNSKEIIEKICKENKNIIGVYSKENHGKGNALKRACEIAKGKYIIFCDGDMEINPSQLENFFEIMNKENADIVIGSKRHKDSIVNYSNIRKIISFVYFMFVKIFFNLPIQDTQTGLKLFKREAIINIFPRILVKAFAYDLEVLVACNSNGKKIVSAPVIVNPNRHFGFIKLSVLWKTFIDTLAIFYRLNIVKFYEDLFEELKLNSLVSIIIPLKKINDYIKEEVEYLLEQTYKNFEVIILPDSFSNEEIDLEIFKDKRIKIIETGNIPPALKRAKGVEISKGEILAFLDDDTYPEKDWLKNSLRALETKNINALGGPAITSPKDNFSKQISGLIYSSTLMSGKHRARYIPCKVQYVRDFPSCNFIITKKLYDKVGGFNSEYWPGEDTILCNNIMKNKEKILYTPEMQVYHHRRDLFFGHFKQLKGYAWHRGYFVKKFGGNSFELSYFIPSIFLLWTILLPILLIFKFPIFINNLIPAFNINIIKFVLFIPHILYFICLIISWISSFSLIKGFCKIIGIFLSHFVYGFFFIKGFFKGLKS
;
A
#
# COMPACT_ATOMS: atom_id res chain seq x y z
N MET A 1 -33.18 -3.93 -28.42
CA MET A 1 -32.78 -5.07 -27.54
C MET A 1 -33.10 -4.71 -26.10
N LYS A 2 -33.75 -5.59 -25.29
CA LYS A 2 -33.99 -5.27 -23.86
C LYS A 2 -32.94 -5.92 -22.98
N ILE A 3 -32.27 -5.12 -22.14
CA ILE A 3 -31.26 -5.54 -21.19
C ILE A 3 -31.94 -5.85 -19.86
N LYS A 4 -31.94 -7.13 -19.46
CA LYS A 4 -32.58 -7.61 -18.23
C LYS A 4 -31.63 -7.65 -17.04
N ASP A 5 -30.32 -7.78 -17.31
CA ASP A 5 -29.31 -7.75 -16.25
C ASP A 5 -29.25 -6.36 -15.60
N LEU A 6 -28.87 -6.29 -14.33
CA LEU A 6 -28.71 -5.02 -13.63
C LEU A 6 -27.57 -4.19 -14.24
N VAL A 7 -27.83 -2.93 -14.50
CA VAL A 7 -26.86 -1.95 -15.05
C VAL A 7 -26.62 -0.85 -14.01
N SER A 8 -25.36 -0.62 -13.64
CA SER A 8 -24.97 0.50 -12.78
C SER A 8 -24.49 1.68 -13.64
N ILE A 9 -25.11 2.83 -13.53
CA ILE A 9 -24.74 4.04 -14.26
C ILE A 9 -24.11 5.01 -13.28
N LEU A 10 -22.81 5.30 -13.49
CA LEU A 10 -22.00 6.14 -12.62
C LEU A 10 -21.94 7.55 -13.18
N VAL A 11 -22.44 8.52 -12.42
CA VAL A 11 -22.54 9.92 -12.80
C VAL A 11 -21.71 10.78 -11.85
N PRO A 12 -20.49 11.20 -12.27
CA PRO A 12 -19.68 12.13 -11.48
C PRO A 12 -20.24 13.54 -11.59
N VAL A 13 -20.29 14.26 -10.47
CA VAL A 13 -20.88 15.60 -10.34
C VAL A 13 -19.94 16.53 -9.59
N TYR A 14 -19.82 17.78 -10.07
CA TYR A 14 -19.16 18.88 -9.38
C TYR A 14 -19.71 20.22 -9.87
N ASN A 15 -20.38 20.98 -8.97
CA ASN A 15 -20.94 22.32 -9.24
C ASN A 15 -21.85 22.37 -10.46
N ILE A 16 -22.92 21.56 -10.50
CA ILE A 16 -23.90 21.52 -11.60
C ILE A 16 -25.36 21.68 -11.13
N GLU A 17 -25.60 22.43 -10.03
CA GLU A 17 -26.92 22.66 -9.45
C GLU A 17 -28.03 22.98 -10.45
N LYS A 18 -27.71 23.80 -11.49
CA LYS A 18 -28.69 24.27 -12.48
C LYS A 18 -29.26 23.18 -13.39
N ASN A 19 -28.52 22.09 -13.56
CA ASN A 19 -28.85 21.11 -14.60
C ASN A 19 -28.99 19.68 -14.09
N ILE A 20 -28.57 19.37 -12.86
CA ILE A 20 -28.48 17.99 -12.38
C ILE A 20 -29.83 17.26 -12.40
N GLU A 21 -30.88 17.86 -11.85
CA GLU A 21 -32.22 17.25 -11.81
C GLU A 21 -32.77 16.98 -13.21
N LYS A 22 -32.67 17.97 -14.12
CA LYS A 22 -33.06 17.83 -15.51
C LYS A 22 -32.29 16.73 -16.23
N ASN A 23 -30.97 16.69 -16.03
CA ASN A 23 -30.09 15.72 -16.70
C ASN A 23 -30.33 14.29 -16.22
N ILE A 24 -30.57 14.07 -14.92
CA ILE A 24 -30.91 12.75 -14.39
C ILE A 24 -32.27 12.28 -14.93
N ASN A 25 -33.27 13.16 -15.02
CA ASN A 25 -34.57 12.82 -15.61
C ASN A 25 -34.44 12.44 -17.10
N ILE A 26 -33.65 13.18 -17.87
CA ILE A 26 -33.31 12.83 -19.26
C ILE A 26 -32.62 11.46 -19.33
N LEU A 27 -31.65 11.20 -18.44
CA LEU A 27 -30.97 9.92 -18.40
C LEU A 27 -31.96 8.77 -18.22
N ILE A 28 -32.84 8.86 -17.23
CA ILE A 28 -33.85 7.85 -16.94
C ILE A 28 -34.80 7.66 -18.15
N GLU A 29 -35.33 8.76 -18.70
CA GLU A 29 -36.21 8.71 -19.88
C GLU A 29 -35.57 7.99 -21.06
N LYS A 30 -34.28 8.25 -21.32
CA LYS A 30 -33.60 7.71 -22.49
C LYS A 30 -33.11 6.27 -22.35
N ILE A 31 -32.85 5.79 -21.12
CA ILE A 31 -32.41 4.41 -20.89
C ILE A 31 -33.54 3.42 -20.64
N SER A 32 -34.65 3.86 -20.04
CA SER A 32 -35.79 3.01 -19.66
C SER A 32 -36.42 2.22 -20.82
N PRO A 33 -36.38 2.65 -22.09
CA PRO A 33 -36.91 1.86 -23.19
C PRO A 33 -36.16 0.55 -23.44
N PHE A 34 -34.88 0.46 -23.11
CA PHE A 34 -34.03 -0.71 -23.43
C PHE A 34 -33.29 -1.31 -22.22
N ILE A 35 -33.25 -0.66 -21.03
CA ILE A 35 -32.72 -1.21 -19.78
C ILE A 35 -33.86 -1.40 -18.78
N GLU A 36 -34.16 -2.66 -18.44
CA GLU A 36 -35.25 -2.98 -17.49
C GLU A 36 -34.82 -2.76 -16.03
N ASN A 37 -33.59 -3.15 -15.68
CA ASN A 37 -33.08 -3.06 -14.30
C ASN A 37 -31.83 -2.16 -14.26
N PHE A 38 -31.90 -1.05 -13.56
CA PHE A 38 -30.77 -0.15 -13.41
C PHE A 38 -30.70 0.47 -12.02
N GLU A 39 -29.49 0.86 -11.65
CA GLU A 39 -29.20 1.79 -10.56
C GLU A 39 -28.35 2.95 -11.08
N ILE A 40 -28.64 4.16 -10.61
CA ILE A 40 -27.86 5.36 -10.95
C ILE A 40 -27.12 5.78 -9.69
N ILE A 41 -25.79 5.85 -9.76
CA ILE A 41 -24.94 6.26 -8.66
C ILE A 41 -24.36 7.63 -8.97
N ILE A 42 -24.88 8.66 -8.31
CA ILE A 42 -24.45 10.05 -8.46
C ILE A 42 -23.35 10.31 -7.43
N SER A 43 -22.13 10.54 -7.90
CA SER A 43 -20.97 10.80 -7.04
C SER A 43 -20.62 12.28 -7.05
N ASP A 44 -20.98 12.98 -6.00
CA ASP A 44 -20.60 14.37 -5.78
C ASP A 44 -19.16 14.48 -5.28
N ASP A 45 -18.36 15.26 -6.00
CA ASP A 45 -16.93 15.44 -5.71
C ASP A 45 -16.66 16.72 -4.91
N GLY A 46 -17.47 16.93 -3.85
CA GLY A 46 -17.32 18.08 -2.96
C GLY A 46 -17.80 19.38 -3.59
N SER A 47 -19.02 19.40 -4.16
CA SER A 47 -19.63 20.60 -4.71
C SER A 47 -19.79 21.70 -3.65
N GLU A 48 -19.54 22.94 -4.05
CA GLU A 48 -19.66 24.13 -3.21
C GLU A 48 -21.00 24.87 -3.45
N ASP A 49 -21.76 24.44 -4.47
CA ASP A 49 -23.11 24.92 -4.80
C ASP A 49 -24.19 24.00 -4.21
N ASN A 50 -25.47 24.22 -4.54
CA ASN A 50 -26.59 23.42 -4.03
C ASN A 50 -26.72 22.03 -4.71
N SER A 51 -25.70 21.56 -5.45
CA SER A 51 -25.76 20.24 -6.12
C SER A 51 -26.04 19.11 -5.16
N LYS A 52 -25.44 19.14 -3.96
CA LYS A 52 -25.60 18.09 -2.94
C LYS A 52 -27.05 17.98 -2.45
N GLU A 53 -27.67 19.10 -2.10
CA GLU A 53 -29.06 19.15 -1.63
C GLU A 53 -30.04 18.65 -2.68
N ILE A 54 -29.77 19.00 -3.96
CA ILE A 54 -30.59 18.54 -5.08
C ILE A 54 -30.44 17.02 -5.27
N ILE A 55 -29.22 16.48 -5.19
CA ILE A 55 -28.98 15.04 -5.28
C ILE A 55 -29.68 14.30 -4.13
N GLU A 56 -29.61 14.80 -2.91
CA GLU A 56 -30.29 14.20 -1.74
C GLU A 56 -31.82 14.16 -1.94
N LYS A 57 -32.41 15.21 -2.55
CA LYS A 57 -33.83 15.24 -2.93
C LYS A 57 -34.15 14.16 -3.95
N ILE A 58 -33.39 14.10 -5.06
CA ILE A 58 -33.57 13.10 -6.13
C ILE A 58 -33.49 11.68 -5.60
N CYS A 59 -32.55 11.40 -4.69
CA CYS A 59 -32.38 10.08 -4.06
C CYS A 59 -33.56 9.70 -3.18
N LYS A 60 -34.21 10.65 -2.50
CA LYS A 60 -35.41 10.39 -1.70
C LYS A 60 -36.63 10.05 -2.56
N GLU A 61 -36.72 10.65 -3.72
CA GLU A 61 -37.84 10.47 -4.66
C GLU A 61 -37.70 9.17 -5.50
N ASN A 62 -36.48 8.65 -5.70
CA ASN A 62 -36.18 7.53 -6.59
C ASN A 62 -35.31 6.47 -5.92
N LYS A 63 -35.88 5.31 -5.61
CA LYS A 63 -35.18 4.20 -4.93
C LYS A 63 -33.99 3.61 -5.74
N ASN A 64 -33.96 3.79 -7.05
CA ASN A 64 -32.90 3.31 -7.93
C ASN A 64 -31.75 4.31 -8.06
N ILE A 65 -31.79 5.45 -7.33
CA ILE A 65 -30.74 6.46 -7.35
C ILE A 65 -30.04 6.53 -6.01
N ILE A 66 -28.71 6.46 -6.03
CA ILE A 66 -27.84 6.43 -4.86
C ILE A 66 -26.88 7.62 -4.93
N GLY A 67 -26.85 8.45 -3.89
CA GLY A 67 -25.92 9.57 -3.75
C GLY A 67 -24.67 9.15 -2.97
N VAL A 68 -23.48 9.52 -3.47
CA VAL A 68 -22.19 9.36 -2.80
C VAL A 68 -21.49 10.70 -2.73
N TYR A 69 -21.02 11.10 -1.55
CA TYR A 69 -20.57 12.47 -1.31
C TYR A 69 -19.11 12.52 -0.84
N SER A 70 -18.34 13.48 -1.33
CA SER A 70 -17.04 13.84 -0.80
C SER A 70 -17.12 15.15 -0.03
N LYS A 71 -16.19 15.35 0.91
CA LYS A 71 -16.04 16.64 1.59
C LYS A 71 -15.23 17.66 0.78
N GLU A 72 -14.37 17.17 -0.10
CA GLU A 72 -13.43 17.97 -0.90
C GLU A 72 -13.38 17.46 -2.33
N ASN A 73 -12.99 18.33 -3.26
CA ASN A 73 -12.80 17.97 -4.66
C ASN A 73 -11.49 17.18 -4.84
N HIS A 74 -11.62 15.93 -5.25
CA HIS A 74 -10.50 15.04 -5.54
C HIS A 74 -10.34 14.70 -7.03
N GLY A 75 -11.21 15.21 -7.87
CA GLY A 75 -11.24 15.02 -9.33
C GLY A 75 -12.15 13.89 -9.80
N LYS A 76 -12.59 14.00 -11.06
CA LYS A 76 -13.59 13.12 -11.71
C LYS A 76 -13.26 11.62 -11.56
N GLY A 77 -11.98 11.24 -11.73
CA GLY A 77 -11.55 9.85 -11.61
C GLY A 77 -11.82 9.28 -10.21
N ASN A 78 -11.63 10.09 -9.16
CA ASN A 78 -11.90 9.67 -7.79
C ASN A 78 -13.41 9.59 -7.47
N ALA A 79 -14.21 10.49 -8.04
CA ALA A 79 -15.66 10.42 -7.93
C ALA A 79 -16.21 9.12 -8.54
N LEU A 80 -15.74 8.75 -9.72
CA LEU A 80 -16.10 7.48 -10.37
C LEU A 80 -15.60 6.27 -9.58
N LYS A 81 -14.43 6.36 -8.95
CA LYS A 81 -13.90 5.28 -8.10
C LYS A 81 -14.83 4.98 -6.94
N ARG A 82 -15.26 5.99 -6.19
CA ARG A 82 -16.23 5.83 -5.08
C ARG A 82 -17.55 5.24 -5.57
N ALA A 83 -18.06 5.69 -6.72
CA ALA A 83 -19.28 5.15 -7.30
C ALA A 83 -19.11 3.68 -7.73
N CYS A 84 -17.97 3.31 -8.30
CA CYS A 84 -17.67 1.95 -8.75
C CYS A 84 -17.59 0.96 -7.59
N GLU A 85 -17.13 1.38 -6.41
CA GLU A 85 -17.00 0.53 -5.21
C GLU A 85 -18.35 0.00 -4.72
N ILE A 86 -19.43 0.76 -4.89
CA ILE A 86 -20.79 0.38 -4.46
C ILE A 86 -21.66 -0.16 -5.59
N ALA A 87 -21.22 -0.05 -6.84
CA ALA A 87 -21.96 -0.53 -8.02
C ALA A 87 -22.19 -2.05 -7.96
N LYS A 88 -23.42 -2.49 -8.25
CA LYS A 88 -23.83 -3.91 -8.19
C LYS A 88 -24.14 -4.53 -9.56
N GLY A 89 -24.28 -3.70 -10.59
CA GLY A 89 -24.67 -4.11 -11.93
C GLY A 89 -23.67 -5.07 -12.59
N LYS A 90 -24.16 -5.93 -13.44
CA LYS A 90 -23.37 -6.77 -14.35
C LYS A 90 -22.65 -5.94 -15.41
N TYR A 91 -23.25 -4.81 -15.77
CA TYR A 91 -22.67 -3.80 -16.64
C TYR A 91 -22.47 -2.51 -15.85
N ILE A 92 -21.38 -1.82 -16.12
CA ILE A 92 -21.04 -0.52 -15.52
C ILE A 92 -20.91 0.50 -16.62
N ILE A 93 -21.63 1.61 -16.50
CA ILE A 93 -21.63 2.71 -17.46
C ILE A 93 -21.06 3.95 -16.79
N PHE A 94 -20.07 4.58 -17.42
CA PHE A 94 -19.69 5.95 -17.11
C PHE A 94 -20.50 6.89 -17.96
N CYS A 95 -21.14 7.87 -17.35
CA CYS A 95 -21.92 8.88 -18.03
C CYS A 95 -21.67 10.24 -17.38
N ASP A 96 -21.18 11.21 -18.14
CA ASP A 96 -20.93 12.57 -17.64
C ASP A 96 -22.23 13.26 -17.22
N GLY A 97 -22.23 13.87 -16.03
CA GLY A 97 -23.40 14.56 -15.48
C GLY A 97 -23.92 15.73 -16.33
N ASP A 98 -23.14 16.17 -17.31
CA ASP A 98 -23.50 17.24 -18.22
C ASP A 98 -24.21 16.77 -19.52
N MET A 99 -24.34 15.44 -19.71
CA MET A 99 -25.01 14.82 -20.85
C MET A 99 -24.51 15.32 -22.21
N GLU A 100 -23.20 15.52 -22.37
CA GLU A 100 -22.58 15.90 -23.65
C GLU A 100 -22.98 14.93 -24.78
N ILE A 101 -23.08 13.65 -24.45
CA ILE A 101 -23.54 12.59 -25.36
C ILE A 101 -24.89 12.10 -24.88
N ASN A 102 -25.86 12.05 -25.79
CA ASN A 102 -27.21 11.61 -25.44
C ASN A 102 -27.20 10.13 -24.98
N PRO A 103 -27.75 9.82 -23.79
CA PRO A 103 -27.78 8.46 -23.25
C PRO A 103 -28.50 7.42 -24.10
N SER A 104 -29.40 7.82 -25.01
CA SER A 104 -30.05 6.89 -25.95
C SER A 104 -29.05 6.13 -26.82
N GLN A 105 -27.86 6.70 -27.04
CA GLN A 105 -26.80 6.05 -27.82
C GLN A 105 -26.22 4.81 -27.14
N LEU A 106 -26.49 4.59 -25.85
CA LEU A 106 -26.08 3.39 -25.12
C LEU A 106 -26.68 2.09 -25.72
N GLU A 107 -27.85 2.17 -26.35
CA GLU A 107 -28.41 0.98 -27.02
C GLU A 107 -27.44 0.44 -28.07
N ASN A 108 -26.88 1.31 -28.91
CA ASN A 108 -25.86 0.94 -29.89
C ASN A 108 -24.57 0.39 -29.24
N PHE A 109 -24.20 0.89 -28.05
CA PHE A 109 -23.02 0.37 -27.32
C PHE A 109 -23.24 -1.08 -26.88
N PHE A 110 -24.43 -1.45 -26.42
CA PHE A 110 -24.77 -2.83 -26.07
C PHE A 110 -24.81 -3.73 -27.31
N GLU A 111 -25.31 -3.24 -28.44
CA GLU A 111 -25.31 -3.99 -29.70
C GLU A 111 -23.88 -4.28 -30.18
N ILE A 112 -23.00 -3.25 -30.15
CA ILE A 112 -21.58 -3.41 -30.50
C ILE A 112 -20.89 -4.37 -29.53
N MET A 113 -21.15 -4.24 -28.22
CA MET A 113 -20.56 -5.14 -27.20
C MET A 113 -20.88 -6.61 -27.49
N ASN A 114 -22.13 -6.89 -27.82
CA ASN A 114 -22.57 -8.27 -28.14
C ASN A 114 -22.02 -8.74 -29.49
N LYS A 115 -22.13 -7.92 -30.54
CA LYS A 115 -21.67 -8.28 -31.89
C LYS A 115 -20.17 -8.56 -31.92
N GLU A 116 -19.39 -7.71 -31.28
CA GLU A 116 -17.93 -7.80 -31.26
C GLU A 116 -17.39 -8.72 -30.14
N ASN A 117 -18.27 -9.24 -29.29
CA ASN A 117 -17.89 -9.89 -28.02
C ASN A 117 -16.84 -9.07 -27.25
N ALA A 118 -17.12 -7.78 -27.08
CA ALA A 118 -16.23 -6.85 -26.42
C ALA A 118 -16.44 -6.86 -24.91
N ASP A 119 -15.38 -6.55 -24.15
CA ASP A 119 -15.46 -6.35 -22.70
C ASP A 119 -15.74 -4.90 -22.35
N ILE A 120 -15.33 -3.99 -23.26
CA ILE A 120 -15.44 -2.56 -23.07
C ILE A 120 -15.83 -1.92 -24.41
N VAL A 121 -16.83 -1.04 -24.38
CA VAL A 121 -17.21 -0.20 -25.51
C VAL A 121 -17.10 1.26 -25.09
N ILE A 122 -16.34 2.04 -25.85
CA ILE A 122 -16.16 3.47 -25.60
C ILE A 122 -16.70 4.30 -26.74
N GLY A 123 -17.30 5.43 -26.41
CA GLY A 123 -17.63 6.43 -27.44
C GLY A 123 -16.36 6.98 -28.07
N SER A 124 -16.31 7.11 -29.37
CA SER A 124 -15.17 7.70 -30.07
C SER A 124 -15.62 8.87 -30.94
N LYS A 125 -15.22 10.07 -30.57
CA LYS A 125 -15.43 11.28 -31.35
C LYS A 125 -14.65 11.28 -32.69
N ARG A 126 -13.75 10.30 -32.85
CA ARG A 126 -12.93 10.10 -34.06
C ARG A 126 -13.41 8.94 -34.93
N HIS A 127 -14.48 8.26 -34.53
CA HIS A 127 -15.07 7.22 -35.35
C HIS A 127 -15.60 7.85 -36.65
N LYS A 128 -15.47 7.15 -37.77
CA LYS A 128 -15.88 7.68 -39.11
C LYS A 128 -17.34 8.13 -39.16
N ASP A 129 -18.21 7.48 -38.39
CA ASP A 129 -19.66 7.74 -38.37
C ASP A 129 -20.05 8.68 -37.19
N SER A 130 -19.09 9.27 -36.49
CA SER A 130 -19.37 10.22 -35.42
C SER A 130 -19.62 11.62 -35.91
N ILE A 131 -20.59 12.31 -35.30
CA ILE A 131 -20.94 13.69 -35.61
C ILE A 131 -20.47 14.60 -34.48
N VAL A 132 -19.44 15.41 -34.77
CA VAL A 132 -18.80 16.27 -33.77
C VAL A 132 -18.51 17.65 -34.33
N ASN A 133 -18.99 18.69 -33.67
CA ASN A 133 -18.78 20.07 -34.09
C ASN A 133 -17.73 20.77 -33.18
N TYR A 134 -16.43 20.59 -33.48
CA TYR A 134 -15.33 21.21 -32.77
C TYR A 134 -14.67 22.33 -33.55
N SER A 135 -14.15 23.35 -32.83
CA SER A 135 -13.25 24.35 -33.42
C SER A 135 -11.97 23.68 -33.94
N ASN A 136 -11.36 24.27 -34.97
CA ASN A 136 -10.16 23.73 -35.62
C ASN A 136 -8.98 23.58 -34.61
N ILE A 137 -8.82 24.54 -33.71
CA ILE A 137 -7.79 24.49 -32.66
C ILE A 137 -7.96 23.25 -31.78
N ARG A 138 -9.18 22.95 -31.35
CA ARG A 138 -9.50 21.79 -30.52
C ARG A 138 -9.27 20.47 -31.26
N LYS A 139 -9.55 20.44 -32.57
CA LYS A 139 -9.23 19.29 -33.42
C LYS A 139 -7.73 19.02 -33.47
N ILE A 140 -6.91 20.08 -33.59
CA ILE A 140 -5.43 19.95 -33.60
C ILE A 140 -4.92 19.46 -32.25
N ILE A 141 -5.31 20.06 -31.12
CA ILE A 141 -4.88 19.63 -29.77
C ILE A 141 -5.27 18.18 -29.54
N SER A 142 -6.50 17.81 -29.84
CA SER A 142 -6.98 16.44 -29.72
C SER A 142 -6.19 15.48 -30.61
N PHE A 143 -5.80 15.90 -31.83
CA PHE A 143 -5.01 15.07 -32.74
C PHE A 143 -3.59 14.84 -32.22
N VAL A 144 -2.94 15.87 -31.73
CA VAL A 144 -1.59 15.76 -31.11
C VAL A 144 -1.63 14.80 -29.93
N TYR A 145 -2.62 14.95 -29.04
CA TYR A 145 -2.78 14.05 -27.90
C TYR A 145 -3.04 12.59 -28.32
N PHE A 146 -3.90 12.37 -29.31
CA PHE A 146 -4.15 11.04 -29.88
C PHE A 146 -2.87 10.41 -30.43
N MET A 147 -2.08 11.15 -31.22
CA MET A 147 -0.81 10.64 -31.76
C MET A 147 0.16 10.25 -30.64
N PHE A 148 0.23 11.08 -29.59
CA PHE A 148 1.04 10.80 -28.41
C PHE A 148 0.58 9.49 -27.72
N VAL A 149 -0.72 9.34 -27.44
CA VAL A 149 -1.28 8.12 -26.84
C VAL A 149 -1.04 6.90 -27.73
N LYS A 150 -1.20 7.02 -29.05
CA LYS A 150 -1.00 5.92 -29.98
C LYS A 150 0.45 5.43 -30.01
N ILE A 151 1.41 6.35 -30.00
CA ILE A 151 2.85 6.02 -30.00
C ILE A 151 3.26 5.31 -28.70
N PHE A 152 2.79 5.81 -27.56
CA PHE A 152 3.24 5.32 -26.27
C PHE A 152 2.50 4.08 -25.75
N PHE A 153 1.23 3.89 -26.14
CA PHE A 153 0.39 2.82 -25.54
C PHE A 153 -0.17 1.82 -26.55
N ASN A 154 -0.10 2.12 -27.84
CA ASN A 154 -0.61 1.26 -28.92
C ASN A 154 -2.02 0.69 -28.64
N LEU A 155 -2.92 1.53 -28.08
CA LEU A 155 -4.29 1.13 -27.81
C LEU A 155 -5.06 0.88 -29.12
N PRO A 156 -5.97 -0.13 -29.15
CA PRO A 156 -6.76 -0.45 -30.35
C PRO A 156 -7.90 0.54 -30.64
N ILE A 157 -7.85 1.74 -30.08
CA ILE A 157 -8.89 2.77 -30.12
C ILE A 157 -8.33 4.13 -30.48
N GLN A 158 -9.20 5.03 -30.95
CA GLN A 158 -8.82 6.34 -31.44
C GLN A 158 -9.17 7.50 -30.50
N ASP A 159 -9.95 7.25 -29.46
CA ASP A 159 -10.36 8.23 -28.45
C ASP A 159 -10.39 7.58 -27.08
N THR A 160 -9.84 8.24 -26.07
CA THR A 160 -9.78 7.74 -24.70
C THR A 160 -10.58 8.59 -23.71
N GLN A 161 -10.94 9.83 -24.12
CA GLN A 161 -11.49 10.84 -23.20
C GLN A 161 -12.99 11.12 -23.37
N THR A 162 -13.70 10.20 -23.99
CA THR A 162 -15.16 10.34 -24.15
C THR A 162 -15.87 10.01 -22.86
N GLY A 163 -16.86 10.82 -22.46
CA GLY A 163 -17.59 10.66 -21.21
C GLY A 163 -18.52 9.45 -21.14
N LEU A 164 -18.86 8.84 -22.29
CA LEU A 164 -19.74 7.68 -22.35
C LEU A 164 -18.92 6.40 -22.60
N LYS A 165 -18.96 5.47 -21.63
CA LYS A 165 -18.24 4.19 -21.69
C LYS A 165 -19.08 3.09 -21.06
N LEU A 166 -19.12 1.92 -21.68
CA LEU A 166 -19.79 0.73 -21.21
C LEU A 166 -18.77 -0.37 -20.92
N PHE A 167 -18.83 -0.96 -19.73
CA PHE A 167 -17.94 -2.02 -19.26
C PHE A 167 -18.76 -3.24 -18.84
N LYS A 168 -18.30 -4.43 -19.13
CA LYS A 168 -18.65 -5.59 -18.32
C LYS A 168 -18.03 -5.40 -16.92
N ARG A 169 -18.78 -5.71 -15.85
CA ARG A 169 -18.30 -5.55 -14.47
C ARG A 169 -16.93 -6.19 -14.25
N GLU A 170 -16.76 -7.43 -14.73
CA GLU A 170 -15.53 -8.20 -14.63
C GLU A 170 -14.32 -7.54 -15.31
N ALA A 171 -14.56 -6.65 -16.28
CA ALA A 171 -13.49 -5.93 -16.97
C ALA A 171 -12.93 -4.74 -16.19
N ILE A 172 -13.61 -4.23 -15.17
CA ILE A 172 -13.24 -2.98 -14.52
C ILE A 172 -13.16 -3.06 -12.99
N ILE A 173 -13.93 -3.95 -12.36
CA ILE A 173 -14.08 -3.96 -10.90
C ILE A 173 -12.78 -4.16 -10.13
N ASN A 174 -11.86 -4.94 -10.65
CA ASN A 174 -10.56 -5.21 -10.04
C ASN A 174 -9.49 -4.18 -10.44
N ILE A 175 -9.68 -3.49 -11.56
CA ILE A 175 -8.74 -2.48 -12.08
C ILE A 175 -8.99 -1.12 -11.44
N PHE A 176 -10.24 -0.68 -11.41
CA PHE A 176 -10.59 0.69 -11.10
C PHE A 176 -10.15 1.14 -9.69
N PRO A 177 -10.24 0.31 -8.63
CA PRO A 177 -9.69 0.64 -7.32
C PRO A 177 -8.20 0.97 -7.31
N ARG A 178 -7.44 0.48 -8.29
CA ARG A 178 -5.97 0.65 -8.40
C ARG A 178 -5.53 1.80 -9.29
N ILE A 179 -6.46 2.47 -9.97
CA ILE A 179 -6.17 3.64 -10.77
C ILE A 179 -5.67 4.76 -9.86
N LEU A 180 -4.53 5.35 -10.21
CA LEU A 180 -3.83 6.36 -9.41
C LEU A 180 -4.09 7.79 -9.88
N VAL A 181 -4.35 7.98 -11.18
CA VAL A 181 -4.64 9.30 -11.75
C VAL A 181 -6.05 9.74 -11.37
N LYS A 182 -6.13 10.90 -10.74
CA LYS A 182 -7.39 11.47 -10.24
C LYS A 182 -8.05 12.47 -11.20
N ALA A 183 -7.24 13.05 -12.10
CA ALA A 183 -7.65 14.12 -13.04
C ALA A 183 -7.97 13.57 -14.44
N PHE A 184 -7.86 14.38 -15.48
CA PHE A 184 -8.30 14.07 -16.85
C PHE A 184 -7.67 12.81 -17.48
N ALA A 185 -6.45 12.45 -17.14
CA ALA A 185 -5.79 11.27 -17.70
C ALA A 185 -6.24 9.94 -17.06
N TYR A 186 -7.18 9.93 -16.09
CA TYR A 186 -7.70 8.69 -15.49
C TYR A 186 -8.36 7.77 -16.53
N ASP A 187 -9.05 8.35 -17.51
CA ASP A 187 -9.67 7.60 -18.60
C ASP A 187 -8.65 6.78 -19.39
N LEU A 188 -7.51 7.41 -19.70
CA LEU A 188 -6.41 6.73 -20.36
C LEU A 188 -5.86 5.60 -19.48
N GLU A 189 -5.63 5.87 -18.19
CA GLU A 189 -5.08 4.87 -17.26
C GLU A 189 -5.97 3.64 -17.15
N VAL A 190 -7.30 3.83 -17.04
CA VAL A 190 -8.27 2.72 -17.01
C VAL A 190 -8.16 1.87 -18.28
N LEU A 191 -8.17 2.49 -19.45
CA LEU A 191 -8.14 1.77 -20.72
C LEU A 191 -6.79 1.07 -20.96
N VAL A 192 -5.68 1.71 -20.58
CA VAL A 192 -4.35 1.10 -20.63
C VAL A 192 -4.28 -0.12 -19.70
N ALA A 193 -4.77 0.00 -18.48
CA ALA A 193 -4.79 -1.09 -17.52
C ALA A 193 -5.70 -2.25 -17.97
N CYS A 194 -6.86 -1.97 -18.55
CA CYS A 194 -7.73 -2.99 -19.12
C CYS A 194 -7.07 -3.70 -20.33
N ASN A 195 -6.47 -2.93 -21.24
CA ASN A 195 -5.80 -3.48 -22.42
C ASN A 195 -4.58 -4.35 -22.06
N SER A 196 -3.77 -3.94 -21.09
CA SER A 196 -2.62 -4.73 -20.62
C SER A 196 -3.02 -6.07 -19.98
N ASN A 197 -4.27 -6.17 -19.51
CA ASN A 197 -4.86 -7.39 -18.97
C ASN A 197 -5.74 -8.14 -19.98
N GLY A 198 -5.53 -7.93 -21.27
CA GLY A 198 -6.16 -8.68 -22.35
C GLY A 198 -7.65 -8.43 -22.57
N LYS A 199 -8.22 -7.34 -21.99
CA LYS A 199 -9.63 -6.99 -22.21
C LYS A 199 -9.84 -6.39 -23.59
N LYS A 200 -10.86 -6.88 -24.31
CA LYS A 200 -11.19 -6.39 -25.65
C LYS A 200 -11.93 -5.07 -25.59
N ILE A 201 -11.30 -4.02 -26.13
CA ILE A 201 -11.83 -2.66 -26.15
C ILE A 201 -12.24 -2.31 -27.59
N VAL A 202 -13.47 -1.80 -27.76
CA VAL A 202 -14.02 -1.42 -29.08
C VAL A 202 -14.57 0.00 -29.01
N SER A 203 -14.49 0.72 -30.12
CA SER A 203 -15.04 2.06 -30.28
C SER A 203 -16.44 2.06 -30.89
N ALA A 204 -17.34 2.85 -30.35
CA ALA A 204 -18.66 3.14 -30.90
C ALA A 204 -18.73 4.57 -31.46
N PRO A 205 -19.45 4.82 -32.56
CA PRO A 205 -19.73 6.18 -33.03
C PRO A 205 -20.57 6.95 -32.02
N VAL A 206 -20.36 8.28 -31.93
CA VAL A 206 -21.13 9.14 -31.04
C VAL A 206 -21.56 10.44 -31.76
N ILE A 207 -22.73 10.92 -31.36
CA ILE A 207 -23.26 12.22 -31.77
C ILE A 207 -23.17 13.14 -30.56
N VAL A 208 -22.33 14.16 -30.66
CA VAL A 208 -22.14 15.18 -29.62
C VAL A 208 -23.16 16.30 -29.80
N ASN A 209 -23.75 16.76 -28.70
CA ASN A 209 -24.77 17.81 -28.72
C ASN A 209 -24.21 19.09 -29.40
N PRO A 210 -24.83 19.57 -30.51
CA PRO A 210 -24.32 20.68 -31.31
C PRO A 210 -24.41 22.05 -30.61
N ASN A 211 -25.28 22.19 -29.60
CA ASN A 211 -25.56 23.47 -28.94
C ASN A 211 -24.60 23.81 -27.80
N ARG A 212 -23.52 23.07 -27.64
CA ARG A 212 -22.59 23.26 -26.52
C ARG A 212 -21.38 24.09 -26.91
N HIS A 213 -21.18 25.21 -26.20
CA HIS A 213 -19.96 26.01 -26.30
C HIS A 213 -18.88 25.43 -25.38
N PHE A 214 -17.81 24.99 -25.99
CA PHE A 214 -16.65 24.45 -25.26
C PHE A 214 -15.69 25.60 -24.89
N GLY A 215 -15.41 25.77 -23.60
CA GLY A 215 -14.43 26.75 -23.12
C GLY A 215 -12.98 26.44 -23.55
N PHE A 216 -12.11 27.42 -23.41
CA PHE A 216 -10.67 27.26 -23.64
C PHE A 216 -10.06 26.30 -22.61
N ILE A 217 -9.25 25.35 -23.07
CA ILE A 217 -8.48 24.45 -22.19
C ILE A 217 -7.27 25.23 -21.67
N LYS A 218 -7.17 25.39 -20.35
CA LYS A 218 -6.03 26.07 -19.73
C LYS A 218 -4.73 25.29 -19.97
N LEU A 219 -3.64 25.99 -20.28
CA LEU A 219 -2.32 25.38 -20.52
C LEU A 219 -1.83 24.52 -19.35
N SER A 220 -2.15 24.92 -18.13
CA SER A 220 -1.84 24.14 -16.91
C SER A 220 -2.51 22.76 -16.88
N VAL A 221 -3.72 22.64 -17.42
CA VAL A 221 -4.44 21.37 -17.52
C VAL A 221 -3.77 20.47 -18.56
N LEU A 222 -3.37 21.02 -19.71
CA LEU A 222 -2.64 20.27 -20.74
C LEU A 222 -1.31 19.74 -20.20
N TRP A 223 -0.56 20.58 -19.50
CA TRP A 223 0.71 20.19 -18.89
C TRP A 223 0.54 19.08 -17.84
N LYS A 224 -0.46 19.22 -16.95
CA LYS A 224 -0.76 18.19 -15.97
C LYS A 224 -1.16 16.86 -16.63
N THR A 225 -2.03 16.91 -17.65
CA THR A 225 -2.43 15.71 -18.41
C THR A 225 -1.23 15.04 -19.08
N PHE A 226 -0.28 15.82 -19.60
CA PHE A 226 0.95 15.30 -20.19
C PHE A 226 1.82 14.57 -19.16
N ILE A 227 2.06 15.17 -17.99
CA ILE A 227 2.83 14.54 -16.90
C ILE A 227 2.13 13.27 -16.42
N ASP A 228 0.81 13.30 -16.22
CA ASP A 228 0.03 12.12 -15.82
C ASP A 228 0.16 11.00 -16.88
N THR A 229 0.15 11.35 -18.17
CA THR A 229 0.31 10.39 -19.26
C THR A 229 1.71 9.75 -19.27
N LEU A 230 2.76 10.53 -19.03
CA LEU A 230 4.12 9.97 -18.84
C LEU A 230 4.22 9.06 -17.62
N ALA A 231 3.54 9.41 -16.53
CA ALA A 231 3.48 8.58 -15.34
C ALA A 231 2.75 7.23 -15.59
N ILE A 232 1.70 7.23 -16.40
CA ILE A 232 1.02 6.01 -16.85
C ILE A 232 1.98 5.16 -17.69
N PHE A 233 2.70 5.77 -18.65
CA PHE A 233 3.69 5.06 -19.46
C PHE A 233 4.79 4.42 -18.61
N TYR A 234 5.32 5.14 -17.65
CA TYR A 234 6.32 4.62 -16.71
C TYR A 234 5.77 3.41 -15.91
N ARG A 235 4.53 3.51 -15.40
CA ARG A 235 3.87 2.42 -14.68
C ARG A 235 3.61 1.20 -15.56
N LEU A 236 3.23 1.41 -16.82
CA LEU A 236 2.96 0.31 -17.75
C LEU A 236 4.25 -0.41 -18.15
N ASN A 237 5.26 0.32 -18.65
CA ASN A 237 6.39 -0.28 -19.35
C ASN A 237 7.62 -0.54 -18.46
N ILE A 238 7.81 0.27 -17.40
CA ILE A 238 8.98 0.19 -16.53
C ILE A 238 8.65 -0.57 -15.24
N VAL A 239 7.54 -0.19 -14.58
CA VAL A 239 7.14 -0.79 -13.29
C VAL A 239 6.29 -2.03 -13.47
N LYS A 240 5.65 -2.19 -14.66
CA LYS A 240 4.70 -3.27 -14.97
C LYS A 240 3.53 -3.34 -13.97
N PHE A 241 3.11 -2.17 -13.50
CA PHE A 241 2.14 -1.98 -12.41
C PHE A 241 0.75 -2.56 -12.71
N TYR A 242 0.37 -2.63 -14.01
CA TYR A 242 -0.94 -3.10 -14.44
C TYR A 242 -0.95 -4.57 -14.87
N GLU A 243 0.20 -5.25 -14.87
CA GLU A 243 0.26 -6.69 -15.12
C GLU A 243 -0.42 -7.45 -13.96
N ASP A 244 -1.08 -8.54 -14.27
CA ASP A 244 -1.71 -9.47 -13.30
C ASP A 244 -2.91 -8.90 -12.48
N LEU A 245 -3.61 -7.86 -12.99
CA LEU A 245 -4.77 -7.29 -12.29
C LEU A 245 -6.03 -8.17 -12.35
N PHE A 246 -6.08 -9.12 -13.28
CA PHE A 246 -7.25 -9.98 -13.55
C PHE A 246 -7.06 -11.45 -13.24
N GLU A 247 -5.87 -11.89 -12.83
CA GLU A 247 -5.79 -13.25 -12.31
C GLU A 247 -6.74 -13.34 -11.10
N GLU A 248 -7.92 -13.92 -11.32
CA GLU A 248 -8.70 -14.46 -10.22
C GLU A 248 -7.74 -15.39 -9.49
N LEU A 249 -7.47 -15.06 -8.25
CA LEU A 249 -6.70 -15.91 -7.36
C LEU A 249 -7.36 -17.30 -7.38
N LYS A 250 -6.81 -18.22 -8.18
CA LYS A 250 -7.15 -19.64 -8.16
C LYS A 250 -6.73 -20.27 -6.82
N LEU A 251 -6.00 -19.52 -6.00
CA LEU A 251 -5.60 -19.88 -4.67
C LEU A 251 -6.83 -19.99 -3.77
N ASN A 252 -7.30 -21.21 -3.65
CA ASN A 252 -8.21 -21.60 -2.58
C ASN A 252 -7.42 -22.22 -1.40
N SER A 253 -6.12 -21.87 -1.27
CA SER A 253 -5.24 -22.41 -0.26
C SER A 253 -5.64 -21.93 1.13
N LEU A 254 -5.77 -22.85 2.06
CA LEU A 254 -5.99 -22.52 3.47
C LEU A 254 -4.75 -21.81 4.03
N VAL A 255 -4.96 -20.66 4.67
CA VAL A 255 -3.92 -19.91 5.37
C VAL A 255 -4.04 -20.14 6.88
N SER A 256 -2.96 -20.58 7.53
CA SER A 256 -2.90 -20.67 8.99
C SER A 256 -2.17 -19.45 9.54
N ILE A 257 -2.88 -18.61 10.31
CA ILE A 257 -2.35 -17.43 10.97
C ILE A 257 -1.94 -17.84 12.39
N ILE A 258 -0.68 -17.65 12.75
CA ILE A 258 -0.08 -18.15 13.99
C ILE A 258 0.39 -16.98 14.84
N ILE A 259 -0.17 -16.86 16.06
CA ILE A 259 0.04 -15.73 16.95
C ILE A 259 0.51 -16.24 18.31
N PRO A 260 1.80 -16.11 18.64
CA PRO A 260 2.33 -16.42 19.96
C PRO A 260 2.10 -15.26 20.92
N LEU A 261 1.62 -15.52 22.12
CA LEU A 261 1.47 -14.50 23.17
C LEU A 261 1.73 -15.09 24.56
N LYS A 262 1.85 -14.22 25.56
CA LYS A 262 1.98 -14.66 26.96
C LYS A 262 0.62 -14.88 27.61
N LYS A 263 -0.28 -13.91 27.47
CA LYS A 263 -1.63 -13.92 28.04
C LYS A 263 -2.59 -13.25 27.08
N ILE A 264 -3.84 -13.63 27.13
CA ILE A 264 -4.91 -12.92 26.43
C ILE A 264 -4.93 -11.46 26.92
N ASN A 265 -4.85 -10.52 26.01
CA ASN A 265 -4.79 -9.08 26.27
C ASN A 265 -5.69 -8.33 25.29
N ASP A 266 -5.83 -7.01 25.46
CA ASP A 266 -6.71 -6.23 24.60
C ASP A 266 -6.18 -6.09 23.17
N TYR A 267 -4.88 -6.22 22.94
CA TYR A 267 -4.32 -6.18 21.59
C TYR A 267 -4.71 -7.41 20.78
N ILE A 268 -4.66 -8.62 21.37
CA ILE A 268 -5.10 -9.83 20.66
C ILE A 268 -6.61 -9.80 20.36
N LYS A 269 -7.42 -9.19 21.23
CA LYS A 269 -8.86 -8.99 20.97
C LYS A 269 -9.05 -8.09 19.75
N GLU A 270 -8.37 -6.95 19.72
CA GLU A 270 -8.37 -6.04 18.58
C GLU A 270 -7.89 -6.73 17.30
N GLU A 271 -6.78 -7.46 17.35
CA GLU A 271 -6.21 -8.16 16.19
C GLU A 271 -7.21 -9.17 15.60
N VAL A 272 -7.89 -9.94 16.47
CA VAL A 272 -8.89 -10.92 16.04
C VAL A 272 -10.06 -10.24 15.31
N GLU A 273 -10.55 -9.09 15.77
CA GLU A 273 -11.59 -8.33 15.08
C GLU A 273 -11.17 -8.00 13.63
N TYR A 274 -9.98 -7.47 13.42
CA TYR A 274 -9.44 -7.17 12.08
C TYR A 274 -9.18 -8.42 11.23
N LEU A 275 -8.80 -9.53 11.85
CA LEU A 275 -8.63 -10.80 11.15
C LEU A 275 -9.97 -11.36 10.64
N LEU A 276 -11.02 -11.28 11.43
CA LEU A 276 -12.36 -11.72 11.02
C LEU A 276 -12.95 -10.87 9.88
N GLU A 277 -12.51 -9.61 9.75
CA GLU A 277 -12.89 -8.70 8.66
C GLU A 277 -12.12 -8.93 7.35
N GLN A 278 -11.09 -9.77 7.30
CA GLN A 278 -10.32 -10.02 6.09
C GLN A 278 -11.23 -10.37 4.90
N THR A 279 -10.93 -9.80 3.72
CA THR A 279 -11.68 -10.09 2.48
C THR A 279 -11.51 -11.52 2.01
N TYR A 280 -10.32 -12.09 2.19
CA TYR A 280 -10.06 -13.52 1.98
C TYR A 280 -10.58 -14.32 3.16
N LYS A 281 -11.44 -15.33 2.91
CA LYS A 281 -12.18 -16.04 3.98
C LYS A 281 -11.66 -17.44 4.32
N ASN A 282 -10.79 -18.04 3.47
CA ASN A 282 -10.26 -19.38 3.69
C ASN A 282 -9.00 -19.35 4.57
N PHE A 283 -9.17 -19.10 5.86
CA PHE A 283 -8.08 -19.06 6.84
C PHE A 283 -8.52 -19.64 8.18
N GLU A 284 -7.53 -20.05 8.99
CA GLU A 284 -7.67 -20.36 10.40
C GLU A 284 -6.71 -19.48 11.21
N VAL A 285 -7.04 -19.20 12.46
CA VAL A 285 -6.23 -18.43 13.41
C VAL A 285 -5.87 -19.34 14.59
N ILE A 286 -4.58 -19.45 14.88
CA ILE A 286 -4.03 -20.28 15.95
C ILE A 286 -3.35 -19.37 16.96
N ILE A 287 -3.99 -19.17 18.10
CA ILE A 287 -3.56 -18.29 19.19
C ILE A 287 -2.90 -19.17 20.28
N LEU A 288 -1.69 -18.81 20.69
CA LEU A 288 -0.81 -19.64 21.50
C LEU A 288 -0.37 -18.91 22.79
N PRO A 289 -1.25 -18.76 23.78
CA PRO A 289 -0.91 -18.19 25.08
C PRO A 289 -0.06 -19.16 25.95
N ASP A 290 0.62 -18.62 26.97
CA ASP A 290 1.25 -19.45 28.03
C ASP A 290 0.16 -20.23 28.77
N SER A 291 -0.90 -19.53 29.19
CA SER A 291 -2.12 -20.04 29.83
C SER A 291 -3.29 -19.07 29.57
N PHE A 292 -4.49 -19.53 29.78
CA PHE A 292 -5.71 -18.69 29.72
C PHE A 292 -6.78 -19.23 30.68
N SER A 293 -7.71 -18.37 31.09
CA SER A 293 -8.92 -18.75 31.80
C SER A 293 -10.14 -18.85 30.88
N ASN A 294 -11.17 -19.57 31.29
CA ASN A 294 -12.40 -19.65 30.54
C ASN A 294 -13.07 -18.27 30.35
N GLU A 295 -12.96 -17.38 31.34
CA GLU A 295 -13.49 -16.02 31.30
C GLU A 295 -12.79 -15.15 30.23
N GLU A 296 -11.49 -15.33 30.03
CA GLU A 296 -10.71 -14.59 29.03
C GLU A 296 -11.09 -14.93 27.59
N ILE A 297 -11.57 -16.16 27.36
CA ILE A 297 -11.92 -16.67 26.00
C ILE A 297 -13.43 -16.73 25.77
N ASP A 298 -14.29 -16.46 26.75
CA ASP A 298 -15.76 -16.45 26.59
C ASP A 298 -16.29 -15.20 25.89
N LEU A 299 -15.50 -14.58 25.05
CA LEU A 299 -15.91 -13.47 24.19
C LEU A 299 -16.42 -13.99 22.85
N GLU A 300 -17.47 -13.35 22.31
CA GLU A 300 -18.06 -13.73 21.01
C GLU A 300 -17.01 -13.80 19.87
N ILE A 301 -16.01 -12.91 19.88
CA ILE A 301 -14.96 -12.89 18.87
C ILE A 301 -14.13 -14.17 18.82
N PHE A 302 -13.97 -14.87 19.97
CA PHE A 302 -13.20 -16.11 20.03
C PHE A 302 -14.04 -17.37 19.74
N LYS A 303 -15.37 -17.24 19.61
CA LYS A 303 -16.28 -18.34 19.26
C LYS A 303 -16.35 -18.63 17.76
N ASP A 304 -15.71 -17.83 16.92
CA ASP A 304 -15.64 -18.11 15.46
C ASP A 304 -14.92 -19.44 15.23
N LYS A 305 -15.51 -20.30 14.39
CA LYS A 305 -14.99 -21.64 14.06
C LYS A 305 -13.60 -21.68 13.45
N ARG A 306 -13.11 -20.54 12.96
CA ARG A 306 -11.77 -20.38 12.39
C ARG A 306 -10.71 -20.17 13.47
N ILE A 307 -11.08 -19.84 14.70
CA ILE A 307 -10.18 -19.52 15.80
C ILE A 307 -9.94 -20.75 16.66
N LYS A 308 -8.68 -20.98 16.99
CA LYS A 308 -8.21 -22.01 17.93
C LYS A 308 -7.28 -21.37 18.93
N ILE A 309 -7.56 -21.54 20.21
CA ILE A 309 -6.71 -21.08 21.31
C ILE A 309 -6.14 -22.32 22.00
N ILE A 310 -4.81 -22.40 22.06
CA ILE A 310 -4.11 -23.59 22.58
C ILE A 310 -3.03 -23.16 23.56
N GLU A 311 -3.15 -23.64 24.78
CA GLU A 311 -2.17 -23.41 25.84
C GLU A 311 -0.85 -24.06 25.50
N THR A 312 0.25 -23.32 25.68
CA THR A 312 1.59 -23.80 25.33
C THR A 312 2.52 -23.93 26.52
N GLY A 313 2.16 -23.34 27.66
CA GLY A 313 3.07 -23.09 28.75
C GLY A 313 4.04 -21.94 28.45
N ASN A 314 4.87 -21.63 29.42
CA ASN A 314 5.87 -20.55 29.31
C ASN A 314 7.09 -21.02 28.50
N ILE A 315 6.96 -21.06 27.21
CA ILE A 315 8.03 -21.38 26.25
C ILE A 315 8.34 -20.17 25.34
N PRO A 316 9.55 -20.10 24.73
CA PRO A 316 9.92 -19.02 23.83
C PRO A 316 8.96 -18.86 22.63
N PRO A 317 8.77 -17.64 22.10
CA PRO A 317 7.88 -17.39 20.96
C PRO A 317 8.20 -18.24 19.72
N ALA A 318 9.47 -18.53 19.46
CA ALA A 318 9.89 -19.42 18.36
C ALA A 318 9.25 -20.82 18.49
N LEU A 319 9.32 -21.41 19.70
CA LEU A 319 8.77 -22.75 19.95
C LEU A 319 7.24 -22.72 19.93
N LYS A 320 6.60 -21.62 20.35
CA LYS A 320 5.15 -21.44 20.18
C LYS A 320 4.74 -21.44 18.72
N ARG A 321 5.47 -20.65 17.87
CA ARG A 321 5.23 -20.65 16.44
C ARG A 321 5.41 -22.02 15.82
N ALA A 322 6.47 -22.77 16.20
CA ALA A 322 6.68 -24.14 15.74
C ALA A 322 5.51 -25.06 16.12
N LYS A 323 5.05 -25.02 17.40
CA LYS A 323 3.85 -25.73 17.85
C LYS A 323 2.60 -25.35 17.03
N GLY A 324 2.42 -24.05 16.74
CA GLY A 324 1.33 -23.57 15.89
C GLY A 324 1.39 -24.17 14.49
N VAL A 325 2.57 -24.28 13.90
CA VAL A 325 2.77 -24.91 12.59
C VAL A 325 2.45 -26.42 12.62
N GLU A 326 2.82 -27.14 13.68
CA GLU A 326 2.52 -28.57 13.82
C GLU A 326 1.02 -28.87 13.75
N ILE A 327 0.19 -28.02 14.36
CA ILE A 327 -1.27 -28.18 14.40
C ILE A 327 -2.00 -27.48 13.26
N SER A 328 -1.27 -26.69 12.45
CA SER A 328 -1.83 -25.96 11.32
C SER A 328 -2.25 -26.86 10.18
N LYS A 329 -3.36 -26.52 9.54
CA LYS A 329 -3.90 -27.24 8.38
C LYS A 329 -3.60 -26.52 7.07
N GLY A 330 -3.16 -25.27 7.11
CA GLY A 330 -2.93 -24.43 5.94
C GLY A 330 -1.67 -24.81 5.17
N GLU A 331 -1.73 -24.66 3.88
CA GLU A 331 -0.58 -24.76 2.96
C GLU A 331 0.31 -23.52 3.03
N ILE A 332 -0.24 -22.42 3.53
CA ILE A 332 0.43 -21.14 3.71
C ILE A 332 0.38 -20.76 5.19
N LEU A 333 1.53 -20.39 5.73
CA LEU A 333 1.72 -19.99 7.12
C LEU A 333 1.91 -18.49 7.18
N ALA A 334 1.14 -17.81 8.01
CA ALA A 334 1.23 -16.39 8.27
C ALA A 334 1.55 -16.15 9.74
N PHE A 335 2.60 -15.39 10.03
CA PHE A 335 3.02 -15.08 11.39
C PHE A 335 2.73 -13.62 11.71
N LEU A 336 2.11 -13.40 12.84
CA LEU A 336 1.84 -12.10 13.44
C LEU A 336 2.28 -12.11 14.92
N ASP A 337 2.50 -10.93 15.48
CA ASP A 337 2.72 -10.76 16.92
C ASP A 337 1.41 -10.24 17.57
N ASP A 338 1.18 -10.51 18.84
CA ASP A 338 -0.05 -10.21 19.59
C ASP A 338 -0.35 -8.70 19.77
N ASP A 339 0.51 -7.83 19.28
CA ASP A 339 0.37 -6.38 19.29
C ASP A 339 0.33 -5.77 17.87
N THR A 340 -0.11 -6.59 16.89
CA THR A 340 -0.33 -6.16 15.50
C THR A 340 -1.79 -6.32 15.10
N TYR A 341 -2.22 -5.66 14.03
CA TYR A 341 -3.49 -5.93 13.35
C TYR A 341 -3.38 -5.61 11.86
N PRO A 342 -3.92 -6.47 10.98
CA PRO A 342 -3.72 -6.35 9.55
C PRO A 342 -4.73 -5.41 8.88
N GLU A 343 -4.35 -4.86 7.72
CA GLU A 343 -5.27 -4.22 6.78
C GLU A 343 -6.26 -5.24 6.21
N LYS A 344 -7.45 -4.77 5.81
CA LYS A 344 -8.58 -5.59 5.36
C LYS A 344 -8.26 -6.54 4.18
N ASP A 345 -7.36 -6.13 3.29
CA ASP A 345 -6.93 -6.94 2.13
C ASP A 345 -5.56 -7.61 2.34
N TRP A 346 -5.04 -7.67 3.55
CA TRP A 346 -3.71 -8.19 3.85
C TRP A 346 -3.49 -9.62 3.34
N LEU A 347 -4.39 -10.56 3.66
CA LEU A 347 -4.30 -11.94 3.16
C LEU A 347 -4.41 -12.02 1.63
N LYS A 348 -5.40 -11.34 1.06
CA LYS A 348 -5.62 -11.30 -0.39
C LYS A 348 -4.40 -10.78 -1.13
N ASN A 349 -3.81 -9.67 -0.67
CA ASN A 349 -2.61 -9.09 -1.28
C ASN A 349 -1.39 -9.99 -1.14
N SER A 350 -1.25 -10.67 0.01
CA SER A 350 -0.17 -11.61 0.26
C SER A 350 -0.23 -12.82 -0.67
N LEU A 351 -1.39 -13.46 -0.77
CA LEU A 351 -1.61 -14.63 -1.63
C LEU A 351 -1.35 -14.28 -3.09
N ARG A 352 -1.84 -13.13 -3.52
CA ARG A 352 -1.59 -12.63 -4.85
C ARG A 352 -0.10 -12.42 -5.14
N ALA A 353 0.66 -11.86 -4.17
CA ALA A 353 2.10 -11.67 -4.34
C ALA A 353 2.85 -13.01 -4.39
N LEU A 354 2.44 -14.02 -3.61
CA LEU A 354 3.01 -15.38 -3.68
C LEU A 354 2.83 -15.98 -5.08
N GLU A 355 1.61 -15.90 -5.62
CA GLU A 355 1.27 -16.47 -6.92
C GLU A 355 1.94 -15.72 -8.08
N THR A 356 1.67 -14.41 -8.21
CA THR A 356 2.09 -13.61 -9.37
C THR A 356 3.61 -13.45 -9.47
N LYS A 357 4.32 -13.50 -8.35
CA LYS A 357 5.79 -13.40 -8.32
C LYS A 357 6.48 -14.76 -8.21
N ASN A 358 5.70 -15.85 -8.16
CA ASN A 358 6.21 -17.21 -7.98
C ASN A 358 7.25 -17.30 -6.86
N ILE A 359 6.86 -16.83 -5.67
CA ILE A 359 7.71 -16.71 -4.50
C ILE A 359 7.11 -17.48 -3.32
N ASN A 360 7.95 -17.96 -2.42
CA ASN A 360 7.54 -18.80 -1.30
C ASN A 360 7.61 -18.12 0.07
N ALA A 361 8.17 -16.90 0.14
CA ALA A 361 8.27 -16.15 1.38
C ALA A 361 8.08 -14.65 1.15
N LEU A 362 7.27 -14.01 1.98
CA LEU A 362 6.89 -12.60 1.93
C LEU A 362 7.08 -11.90 3.27
N GLY A 363 7.40 -10.61 3.20
CA GLY A 363 7.35 -9.69 4.33
C GLY A 363 6.66 -8.39 3.94
N GLY A 364 5.95 -7.78 4.87
CA GLY A 364 5.26 -6.50 4.67
C GLY A 364 5.51 -5.50 5.79
N PRO A 365 5.26 -4.20 5.60
CA PRO A 365 5.51 -3.19 6.60
C PRO A 365 4.62 -3.39 7.83
N ALA A 366 5.20 -3.19 9.02
CA ALA A 366 4.49 -3.10 10.29
C ALA A 366 4.49 -1.62 10.72
N ILE A 367 3.43 -0.90 10.34
CA ILE A 367 3.31 0.56 10.51
C ILE A 367 2.88 0.85 11.95
N THR A 368 3.33 1.96 12.51
CA THR A 368 2.90 2.38 13.85
C THR A 368 1.39 2.61 13.86
N SER A 369 0.70 1.99 14.82
CA SER A 369 -0.76 2.13 14.96
C SER A 369 -1.14 3.61 15.15
N PRO A 370 -2.12 4.13 14.39
CA PRO A 370 -2.64 5.48 14.60
C PRO A 370 -3.34 5.65 15.96
N LYS A 371 -3.75 4.55 16.58
CA LYS A 371 -4.39 4.51 17.92
C LYS A 371 -3.38 4.67 19.07
N ASP A 372 -2.08 4.55 18.79
CA ASP A 372 -1.02 4.68 19.78
C ASP A 372 -0.95 6.10 20.37
N ASN A 373 -0.62 6.20 21.65
CA ASN A 373 -0.40 7.46 22.34
C ASN A 373 0.85 8.21 21.82
N PHE A 374 1.04 9.46 22.23
CA PHE A 374 2.15 10.29 21.79
C PHE A 374 3.52 9.63 21.95
N SER A 375 3.80 8.99 23.10
CA SER A 375 5.06 8.32 23.40
C SER A 375 5.37 7.19 22.42
N LYS A 376 4.40 6.34 22.15
CA LYS A 376 4.47 5.24 21.16
C LYS A 376 4.60 5.75 19.73
N GLN A 377 3.88 6.83 19.39
CA GLN A 377 4.02 7.49 18.08
C GLN A 377 5.46 7.99 17.85
N ILE A 378 6.11 8.60 18.85
CA ILE A 378 7.52 9.01 18.75
C ILE A 378 8.44 7.81 18.57
N SER A 379 8.23 6.71 19.34
CA SER A 379 8.97 5.45 19.15
C SER A 379 8.87 4.95 17.70
N GLY A 380 7.68 4.99 17.11
CA GLY A 380 7.44 4.65 15.71
C GLY A 380 8.16 5.57 14.72
N LEU A 381 8.16 6.89 14.97
CA LEU A 381 8.88 7.87 14.16
C LEU A 381 10.40 7.67 14.20
N ILE A 382 10.95 7.19 15.32
CA ILE A 382 12.36 6.83 15.44
C ILE A 382 12.66 5.64 14.52
N TYR A 383 11.93 4.52 14.64
CA TYR A 383 12.14 3.33 13.83
C TYR A 383 11.90 3.57 12.33
N SER A 384 10.94 4.42 11.95
CA SER A 384 10.66 4.78 10.55
C SER A 384 11.67 5.76 9.94
N SER A 385 12.60 6.31 10.76
CA SER A 385 13.62 7.24 10.28
C SER A 385 14.71 6.52 9.47
N THR A 386 15.12 7.15 8.37
CA THR A 386 16.27 6.67 7.58
C THR A 386 17.55 6.63 8.40
N LEU A 387 17.75 7.60 9.30
CA LEU A 387 18.93 7.66 10.15
C LEU A 387 19.01 6.50 11.15
N MET A 388 17.87 6.03 11.65
CA MET A 388 17.80 4.88 12.57
C MET A 388 17.82 3.53 11.86
N SER A 389 17.02 3.38 10.82
CA SER A 389 16.76 2.08 10.21
C SER A 389 17.42 1.87 8.84
N GLY A 390 17.94 2.93 8.21
CA GLY A 390 18.61 2.84 6.92
C GLY A 390 17.77 2.09 5.88
N LYS A 391 18.35 1.05 5.27
CA LYS A 391 17.67 0.19 4.31
C LYS A 391 16.57 -0.70 4.93
N HIS A 392 16.58 -0.92 6.25
CA HIS A 392 15.55 -1.69 6.96
C HIS A 392 14.30 -0.88 7.26
N ARG A 393 14.23 0.37 6.80
CA ARG A 393 13.07 1.25 6.95
C ARG A 393 11.78 0.65 6.37
N ALA A 394 11.89 -0.20 5.36
CA ALA A 394 10.77 -0.94 4.77
C ALA A 394 9.99 -1.80 5.80
N ARG A 395 10.58 -2.14 6.95
CA ARG A 395 9.89 -2.84 8.05
C ARG A 395 8.84 -1.98 8.75
N TYR A 396 8.95 -0.65 8.64
CA TYR A 396 8.18 0.31 9.45
C TYR A 396 7.30 1.25 8.63
N ILE A 397 7.53 1.34 7.32
CA ILE A 397 6.75 2.16 6.39
C ILE A 397 6.66 1.49 5.02
N PRO A 398 5.63 1.78 4.24
CA PRO A 398 5.54 1.33 2.85
C PRO A 398 6.72 1.87 2.02
N CYS A 399 7.42 0.95 1.35
CA CYS A 399 8.52 1.22 0.44
C CYS A 399 8.29 0.49 -0.89
N LYS A 400 9.20 0.66 -1.86
CA LYS A 400 9.14 -0.08 -3.12
C LYS A 400 9.28 -1.59 -2.88
N VAL A 401 8.60 -2.40 -3.70
CA VAL A 401 8.79 -3.86 -3.74
C VAL A 401 10.27 -4.18 -3.95
N GLN A 402 10.82 -5.06 -3.14
CA GLN A 402 12.24 -5.42 -3.16
C GLN A 402 12.49 -6.78 -2.52
N TYR A 403 13.60 -7.42 -2.87
CA TYR A 403 14.07 -8.61 -2.16
C TYR A 403 14.82 -8.19 -0.89
N VAL A 404 14.53 -8.89 0.20
CA VAL A 404 15.15 -8.66 1.51
C VAL A 404 15.86 -9.93 2.00
N ARG A 405 16.87 -9.76 2.86
CA ARG A 405 17.64 -10.88 3.41
C ARG A 405 17.25 -11.26 4.84
N ASP A 406 16.58 -10.34 5.51
CA ASP A 406 16.19 -10.49 6.91
C ASP A 406 14.92 -9.71 7.16
N PHE A 407 13.88 -10.37 7.70
CA PHE A 407 12.59 -9.75 7.95
C PHE A 407 11.96 -10.28 9.24
N PRO A 408 11.29 -9.42 10.05
CA PRO A 408 10.71 -9.83 11.31
C PRO A 408 9.43 -10.65 11.12
N SER A 409 9.20 -11.59 12.03
CA SER A 409 8.04 -12.48 12.04
C SER A 409 6.72 -11.81 12.41
N CYS A 410 6.73 -10.56 12.85
CA CYS A 410 5.50 -9.83 13.17
C CYS A 410 4.62 -9.48 11.93
N ASN A 411 5.13 -9.70 10.72
CA ASN A 411 4.39 -9.62 9.46
C ASN A 411 5.12 -10.42 8.40
N PHE A 412 5.04 -11.75 8.49
CA PHE A 412 5.78 -12.66 7.63
C PHE A 412 4.90 -13.82 7.15
N ILE A 413 4.93 -14.12 5.86
CA ILE A 413 4.18 -15.22 5.26
C ILE A 413 5.14 -16.13 4.50
N ILE A 414 4.94 -17.45 4.63
CA ILE A 414 5.76 -18.46 3.98
C ILE A 414 4.90 -19.69 3.61
N THR A 415 5.20 -20.33 2.48
CA THR A 415 4.56 -21.61 2.16
C THR A 415 5.04 -22.69 3.14
N LYS A 416 4.13 -23.58 3.58
CA LYS A 416 4.46 -24.66 4.52
C LYS A 416 5.58 -25.54 3.96
N LYS A 417 5.55 -25.80 2.66
CA LYS A 417 6.61 -26.55 1.95
C LYS A 417 7.99 -25.92 2.11
N LEU A 418 8.12 -24.60 2.00
CA LEU A 418 9.40 -23.92 2.19
C LEU A 418 9.78 -23.93 3.67
N TYR A 419 8.82 -23.66 4.57
CA TYR A 419 9.04 -23.69 6.02
C TYR A 419 9.64 -25.02 6.48
N ASP A 420 9.06 -26.14 6.05
CA ASP A 420 9.52 -27.50 6.39
C ASP A 420 10.91 -27.76 5.77
N LYS A 421 11.12 -27.39 4.51
CA LYS A 421 12.42 -27.52 3.79
C LYS A 421 13.57 -26.83 4.52
N VAL A 422 13.34 -25.66 5.14
CA VAL A 422 14.38 -24.86 5.79
C VAL A 422 14.52 -25.13 7.28
N GLY A 423 13.70 -26.03 7.85
CA GLY A 423 13.74 -26.43 9.25
C GLY A 423 12.98 -25.52 10.22
N GLY A 424 12.17 -24.60 9.70
CA GLY A 424 11.22 -23.79 10.46
C GLY A 424 11.82 -22.94 11.58
N PHE A 425 11.00 -22.63 12.58
CA PHE A 425 11.42 -22.00 13.84
C PHE A 425 12.01 -23.03 14.80
N ASN A 426 13.24 -23.43 14.53
CA ASN A 426 14.01 -24.30 15.41
C ASN A 426 15.15 -23.49 16.05
N SER A 427 14.83 -22.63 17.02
CA SER A 427 15.81 -21.73 17.64
C SER A 427 15.51 -21.51 19.11
N GLU A 428 16.54 -21.65 19.95
CA GLU A 428 16.50 -21.29 21.36
C GLU A 428 16.69 -19.77 21.60
N TYR A 429 17.02 -19.03 20.55
CA TYR A 429 17.27 -17.57 20.63
C TYR A 429 15.98 -16.78 20.55
N TRP A 430 15.86 -15.83 21.46
CA TRP A 430 14.82 -14.79 21.45
C TRP A 430 15.37 -13.50 22.08
N PRO A 431 15.38 -12.38 21.38
CA PRO A 431 15.02 -12.18 19.97
C PRO A 431 16.07 -12.74 18.99
N GLY A 432 15.66 -12.98 17.71
CA GLY A 432 16.54 -13.36 16.61
C GLY A 432 16.19 -14.66 15.90
N GLU A 433 15.12 -15.34 16.32
CA GLU A 433 14.58 -16.55 15.67
C GLU A 433 14.21 -16.33 14.21
N ASP A 434 13.65 -15.18 13.91
CA ASP A 434 13.30 -14.73 12.55
C ASP A 434 14.55 -14.52 11.67
N THR A 435 15.60 -13.96 12.22
CA THR A 435 16.89 -13.83 11.53
C THR A 435 17.47 -15.17 11.13
N ILE A 436 17.34 -16.20 12.00
CA ILE A 436 17.82 -17.56 11.72
C ILE A 436 16.96 -18.20 10.63
N LEU A 437 15.64 -18.10 10.71
CA LEU A 437 14.72 -18.58 9.66
C LEU A 437 15.06 -17.93 8.31
N CYS A 438 15.19 -16.61 8.24
CA CYS A 438 15.56 -15.90 7.03
C CYS A 438 16.93 -16.35 6.49
N ASN A 439 17.93 -16.59 7.35
CA ASN A 439 19.23 -17.07 6.93
C ASN A 439 19.14 -18.49 6.32
N ASN A 440 18.30 -19.36 6.89
CA ASN A 440 18.07 -20.70 6.36
C ASN A 440 17.34 -20.65 4.98
N ILE A 441 16.38 -19.75 4.80
CA ILE A 441 15.75 -19.50 3.51
C ILE A 441 16.82 -19.11 2.47
N MET A 442 17.69 -18.14 2.81
CA MET A 442 18.76 -17.68 1.93
C MET A 442 19.78 -18.79 1.59
N LYS A 443 20.16 -19.63 2.56
CA LYS A 443 21.05 -20.78 2.37
C LYS A 443 20.47 -21.79 1.37
N ASN A 444 19.15 -21.95 1.35
CA ASN A 444 18.44 -22.79 0.40
C ASN A 444 18.21 -22.14 -0.96
N LYS A 445 18.88 -20.98 -1.25
CA LYS A 445 18.76 -20.21 -2.49
C LYS A 445 17.36 -19.67 -2.78
N GLU A 446 16.50 -19.65 -1.78
CA GLU A 446 15.16 -19.06 -1.85
C GLU A 446 15.23 -17.56 -1.54
N LYS A 447 14.20 -16.82 -1.98
CA LYS A 447 14.16 -15.36 -1.83
C LYS A 447 13.00 -14.95 -0.94
N ILE A 448 13.17 -13.85 -0.20
CA ILE A 448 12.11 -13.22 0.57
C ILE A 448 11.75 -11.92 -0.16
N LEU A 449 10.50 -11.78 -0.57
CA LEU A 449 10.00 -10.58 -1.22
C LEU A 449 9.32 -9.68 -0.18
N TYR A 450 9.73 -8.42 -0.14
CA TYR A 450 8.99 -7.37 0.56
C TYR A 450 7.95 -6.75 -0.38
N THR A 451 6.71 -6.65 0.08
CA THR A 451 5.64 -5.93 -0.62
C THR A 451 4.94 -4.93 0.31
N PRO A 452 4.75 -3.66 -0.12
CA PRO A 452 4.06 -2.65 0.69
C PRO A 452 2.56 -2.91 0.84
N GLU A 453 1.97 -3.74 -0.01
CA GLU A 453 0.53 -4.07 0.01
C GLU A 453 0.16 -5.05 1.13
N MET A 454 1.15 -5.71 1.73
CA MET A 454 1.00 -6.61 2.87
C MET A 454 1.20 -5.83 4.17
N GLN A 455 0.32 -4.87 4.45
CA GLN A 455 0.47 -3.95 5.55
C GLN A 455 -0.22 -4.44 6.82
N VAL A 456 0.48 -4.30 7.96
CA VAL A 456 -0.10 -4.42 9.30
C VAL A 456 0.19 -3.17 10.11
N TYR A 457 -0.66 -2.87 11.06
CA TYR A 457 -0.39 -1.89 12.12
C TYR A 457 0.23 -2.61 13.32
N HIS A 458 1.13 -1.92 14.02
CA HIS A 458 1.85 -2.48 15.16
C HIS A 458 1.90 -1.46 16.30
N HIS A 459 1.42 -1.85 17.46
CA HIS A 459 1.48 -1.05 18.69
C HIS A 459 2.91 -0.98 19.20
N ARG A 460 3.46 0.24 19.21
CA ARG A 460 4.86 0.43 19.63
C ARG A 460 5.00 0.41 21.13
N ARG A 461 6.21 0.17 21.59
CA ARG A 461 6.57 0.33 23.00
C ARG A 461 6.74 1.81 23.33
N ASP A 462 6.41 2.19 24.56
CA ASP A 462 6.59 3.57 25.02
C ASP A 462 8.06 4.00 24.98
N LEU A 463 8.31 5.22 24.54
CA LEU A 463 9.57 5.89 24.67
C LEU A 463 9.72 6.26 26.17
N PHE A 464 10.77 6.07 26.82
CA PHE A 464 12.12 5.61 26.63
C PHE A 464 12.32 4.14 27.07
N PHE A 465 11.70 3.74 28.20
CA PHE A 465 11.97 2.46 28.84
C PHE A 465 11.64 1.25 27.95
N GLY A 466 10.43 1.19 27.44
CA GLY A 466 9.98 0.10 26.57
C GLY A 466 10.79 0.02 25.28
N HIS A 467 10.98 1.17 24.63
CA HIS A 467 11.77 1.31 23.41
C HIS A 467 13.23 0.86 23.60
N PHE A 468 13.91 1.40 24.62
CA PHE A 468 15.33 1.05 24.86
C PHE A 468 15.50 -0.39 25.34
N LYS A 469 14.56 -0.94 26.11
CA LYS A 469 14.56 -2.35 26.52
C LYS A 469 14.51 -3.27 25.29
N GLN A 470 13.64 -2.99 24.35
CA GLN A 470 13.52 -3.72 23.09
C GLN A 470 14.78 -3.57 22.23
N LEU A 471 15.27 -2.34 22.07
CA LEU A 471 16.46 -2.03 21.29
C LEU A 471 17.73 -2.71 21.86
N LYS A 472 17.88 -2.73 23.18
CA LYS A 472 18.94 -3.45 23.90
C LYS A 472 18.95 -4.94 23.51
N GLY A 473 17.79 -5.59 23.54
CA GLY A 473 17.67 -7.00 23.16
C GLY A 473 18.13 -7.22 21.70
N TYR A 474 17.62 -6.44 20.77
CA TYR A 474 18.01 -6.54 19.36
C TYR A 474 19.50 -6.29 19.13
N ALA A 475 20.06 -5.24 19.72
CA ALA A 475 21.47 -4.90 19.56
C ALA A 475 22.38 -5.99 20.11
N TRP A 476 22.06 -6.53 21.28
CA TRP A 476 22.86 -7.58 21.92
C TRP A 476 22.88 -8.86 21.07
N HIS A 477 21.71 -9.35 20.65
CA HIS A 477 21.63 -10.53 19.80
C HIS A 477 22.27 -10.29 18.43
N ARG A 478 22.09 -9.11 17.83
CA ARG A 478 22.72 -8.77 16.56
C ARG A 478 24.25 -8.81 16.63
N GLY A 479 24.83 -8.24 17.68
CA GLY A 479 26.28 -8.30 17.92
C GLY A 479 26.80 -9.74 18.04
N TYR A 480 26.09 -10.59 18.77
CA TYR A 480 26.42 -12.00 18.90
C TYR A 480 26.28 -12.77 17.57
N PHE A 481 25.22 -12.54 16.83
CA PHE A 481 24.93 -13.24 15.57
C PHE A 481 25.90 -12.89 14.45
N VAL A 482 26.40 -11.66 14.41
CA VAL A 482 27.48 -11.27 13.49
C VAL A 482 28.68 -12.20 13.65
N LYS A 483 29.07 -12.47 14.88
CA LYS A 483 30.21 -13.34 15.19
C LYS A 483 29.91 -14.82 14.94
N LYS A 484 28.72 -15.28 15.32
CA LYS A 484 28.38 -16.72 15.32
C LYS A 484 27.92 -17.22 13.96
N PHE A 485 27.09 -16.46 13.25
CA PHE A 485 26.41 -16.92 12.04
C PHE A 485 26.89 -16.22 10.77
N GLY A 486 27.43 -15.00 10.86
CA GLY A 486 27.77 -14.21 9.67
C GLY A 486 26.53 -13.98 8.77
N GLY A 487 26.66 -14.23 7.48
CA GLY A 487 25.53 -14.24 6.52
C GLY A 487 24.71 -12.95 6.53
N ASN A 488 23.39 -13.06 6.72
CA ASN A 488 22.45 -11.94 6.78
C ASN A 488 22.63 -11.02 7.99
N SER A 489 23.38 -11.48 9.01
CA SER A 489 23.69 -10.68 10.20
C SER A 489 24.94 -9.81 10.03
N PHE A 490 25.79 -10.09 9.04
CA PHE A 490 27.00 -9.30 8.77
C PHE A 490 26.72 -8.19 7.76
N GLU A 491 26.30 -7.03 8.27
CA GLU A 491 26.08 -5.83 7.46
C GLU A 491 26.79 -4.62 8.08
N LEU A 492 27.52 -3.86 7.26
CA LEU A 492 28.27 -2.69 7.73
C LEU A 492 27.40 -1.68 8.47
N SER A 493 26.15 -1.52 8.06
CA SER A 493 25.19 -0.63 8.72
C SER A 493 24.97 -0.91 10.20
N TYR A 494 25.08 -2.17 10.62
CA TYR A 494 24.94 -2.56 12.02
C TYR A 494 26.10 -2.12 12.93
N PHE A 495 27.28 -1.87 12.33
CA PHE A 495 28.47 -1.42 13.06
C PHE A 495 28.50 0.10 13.26
N ILE A 496 27.82 0.87 12.41
CA ILE A 496 27.90 2.34 12.40
C ILE A 496 27.61 2.96 13.80
N PRO A 497 26.55 2.59 14.51
CA PRO A 497 26.30 3.14 15.85
C PRO A 497 27.40 2.80 16.86
N SER A 498 28.02 1.61 16.73
CA SER A 498 29.11 1.17 17.61
C SER A 498 30.40 1.93 17.32
N ILE A 499 30.72 2.11 16.04
CA ILE A 499 31.89 2.87 15.60
C ILE A 499 31.74 4.33 16.04
N PHE A 500 30.57 4.92 15.87
CA PHE A 500 30.29 6.28 16.30
C PHE A 500 30.40 6.43 17.81
N LEU A 501 29.87 5.48 18.59
CA LEU A 501 30.03 5.46 20.06
C LEU A 501 31.50 5.42 20.46
N LEU A 502 32.28 4.50 19.89
CA LEU A 502 33.72 4.38 20.18
C LEU A 502 34.47 5.66 19.80
N TRP A 503 34.15 6.26 18.66
CA TRP A 503 34.72 7.53 18.23
C TRP A 503 34.39 8.68 19.21
N THR A 504 33.15 8.73 19.69
CA THR A 504 32.70 9.73 20.67
C THR A 504 33.44 9.61 22.00
N ILE A 505 33.80 8.36 22.39
CA ILE A 505 34.62 8.12 23.61
C ILE A 505 36.09 8.42 23.35
N LEU A 506 36.61 8.06 22.19
CA LEU A 506 38.03 8.23 21.82
C LEU A 506 38.40 9.70 21.60
N LEU A 507 37.50 10.50 21.05
CA LEU A 507 37.77 11.91 20.70
C LEU A 507 38.28 12.74 21.88
N PRO A 508 37.62 12.77 23.07
CA PRO A 508 38.15 13.48 24.22
C PRO A 508 39.54 12.99 24.66
N ILE A 509 39.77 11.67 24.60
CA ILE A 509 41.05 11.05 24.93
C ILE A 509 42.15 11.58 23.99
N LEU A 510 41.90 11.57 22.66
CA LEU A 510 42.83 12.11 21.68
C LEU A 510 43.15 13.61 21.91
N LEU A 511 42.14 14.37 22.34
CA LEU A 511 42.33 15.81 22.64
C LEU A 511 43.12 16.01 23.93
N ILE A 512 42.86 15.24 25.00
CA ILE A 512 43.58 15.29 26.28
C ILE A 512 45.05 14.92 26.09
N PHE A 513 45.33 13.86 25.36
CA PHE A 513 46.69 13.41 25.05
C PHE A 513 47.38 14.22 23.94
N LYS A 514 46.82 15.40 23.57
CA LYS A 514 47.39 16.33 22.61
C LYS A 514 47.73 15.70 21.24
N PHE A 515 46.97 14.69 20.83
CA PHE A 515 47.17 14.01 19.54
C PHE A 515 47.25 14.97 18.32
N PRO A 516 46.49 16.06 18.24
CA PRO A 516 46.63 17.04 17.18
C PRO A 516 48.01 17.71 17.14
N ILE A 517 48.63 17.95 18.32
CA ILE A 517 49.99 18.50 18.41
C ILE A 517 51.02 17.44 17.95
N PHE A 518 50.84 16.22 18.36
CA PHE A 518 51.69 15.11 17.92
C PHE A 518 51.69 14.96 16.38
N ILE A 519 50.54 14.97 15.76
CA ILE A 519 50.43 14.90 14.29
C ILE A 519 51.02 16.13 13.61
N ASN A 520 50.79 17.33 14.15
CA ASN A 520 51.38 18.57 13.61
C ASN A 520 52.91 18.55 13.65
N ASN A 521 53.48 17.98 14.72
CA ASN A 521 54.96 17.83 14.85
C ASN A 521 55.50 16.78 13.88
N LEU A 522 54.74 15.73 13.57
CA LEU A 522 55.11 14.66 12.63
C LEU A 522 55.01 15.14 11.16
N ILE A 523 53.97 15.91 10.86
CA ILE A 523 53.68 16.44 9.52
C ILE A 523 53.37 17.92 9.64
N PRO A 524 54.40 18.82 9.64
CA PRO A 524 54.23 20.27 9.85
C PRO A 524 53.34 20.96 8.81
N ALA A 525 53.13 20.33 7.67
CA ALA A 525 52.23 20.86 6.65
C ALA A 525 50.76 20.92 7.08
N PHE A 526 50.34 20.19 8.14
CA PHE A 526 48.96 20.18 8.64
C PHE A 526 48.84 21.14 9.83
N ASN A 527 48.05 22.21 9.65
CA ASN A 527 47.72 23.08 10.73
C ASN A 527 46.90 22.37 11.83
N ILE A 528 47.25 22.59 13.11
CA ILE A 528 46.61 21.95 14.26
C ILE A 528 45.09 22.16 14.30
N ASN A 529 44.61 23.30 13.82
CA ASN A 529 43.17 23.58 13.75
C ASN A 529 42.48 22.75 12.67
N ILE A 530 43.17 22.45 11.56
CA ILE A 530 42.68 21.57 10.52
C ILE A 530 42.56 20.13 11.08
N ILE A 531 43.57 19.65 11.79
CA ILE A 531 43.56 18.33 12.42
C ILE A 531 42.40 18.22 13.41
N LYS A 532 42.22 19.20 14.28
CA LYS A 532 41.08 19.26 15.21
C LYS A 532 39.75 19.25 14.46
N PHE A 533 39.61 20.04 13.41
CA PHE A 533 38.38 20.08 12.60
C PHE A 533 38.08 18.69 11.98
N VAL A 534 39.07 18.03 11.41
CA VAL A 534 38.94 16.67 10.82
C VAL A 534 38.45 15.67 11.88
N LEU A 535 38.97 15.72 13.09
CA LEU A 535 38.53 14.85 14.19
C LEU A 535 37.05 15.05 14.57
N PHE A 536 36.49 16.26 14.39
CA PHE A 536 35.10 16.56 14.66
C PHE A 536 34.15 16.29 13.49
N ILE A 537 34.65 16.04 12.27
CA ILE A 537 33.81 15.81 11.08
C ILE A 537 32.71 14.77 11.32
N PRO A 538 32.96 13.57 11.92
CA PRO A 538 31.92 12.60 12.16
C PRO A 538 30.75 13.13 13.00
N HIS A 539 31.04 13.94 14.02
CA HIS A 539 30.01 14.55 14.87
C HIS A 539 29.24 15.65 14.14
N ILE A 540 29.93 16.47 13.34
CA ILE A 540 29.29 17.52 12.52
C ILE A 540 28.33 16.88 11.52
N LEU A 541 28.78 15.86 10.79
CA LEU A 541 27.93 15.13 9.82
C LEU A 541 26.75 14.49 10.51
N TYR A 542 26.96 13.85 11.67
CA TYR A 542 25.88 13.25 12.43
C TYR A 542 24.85 14.28 12.90
N PHE A 543 25.30 15.44 13.36
CA PHE A 543 24.42 16.52 13.78
C PHE A 543 23.61 17.09 12.61
N ILE A 544 24.23 17.25 11.44
CA ILE A 544 23.53 17.64 10.20
C ILE A 544 22.45 16.62 9.85
N CYS A 545 22.74 15.31 9.94
CA CYS A 545 21.75 14.25 9.71
C CYS A 545 20.59 14.31 10.71
N LEU A 546 20.84 14.64 11.99
CA LEU A 546 19.79 14.86 12.98
C LEU A 546 18.91 16.05 12.63
N ILE A 547 19.49 17.19 12.21
CA ILE A 547 18.75 18.37 11.77
C ILE A 547 17.88 18.04 10.55
N ILE A 548 18.41 17.36 9.54
CA ILE A 548 17.66 16.93 8.37
C ILE A 548 16.49 16.01 8.80
N SER A 549 16.75 15.11 9.73
CA SER A 549 15.71 14.22 10.28
C SER A 549 14.64 14.98 11.07
N TRP A 550 14.99 16.10 11.72
CA TRP A 550 14.05 16.98 12.39
C TRP A 550 13.16 17.71 11.38
N ILE A 551 13.78 18.38 10.41
CA ILE A 551 13.08 19.16 9.37
C ILE A 551 12.11 18.26 8.57
N SER A 552 12.47 16.99 8.36
CA SER A 552 11.59 16.01 7.68
C SER A 552 10.36 15.61 8.50
N SER A 553 10.23 16.08 9.74
CA SER A 553 9.08 15.81 10.59
C SER A 553 8.10 16.98 10.50
N PHE A 554 6.86 16.74 10.11
CA PHE A 554 5.82 17.77 9.94
C PHE A 554 5.40 18.49 11.24
N SER A 555 5.97 18.13 12.40
CA SER A 555 5.71 18.72 13.70
C SER A 555 7.01 19.02 14.44
N LEU A 556 7.19 20.25 14.89
CA LEU A 556 8.37 20.69 15.63
C LEU A 556 8.60 19.86 16.90
N ILE A 557 7.56 19.63 17.70
CA ILE A 557 7.65 18.89 18.97
C ILE A 557 7.96 17.41 18.70
N LYS A 558 7.22 16.76 17.79
CA LYS A 558 7.47 15.35 17.44
C LYS A 558 8.87 15.18 16.83
N GLY A 559 9.29 16.12 16.00
CA GLY A 559 10.62 16.15 15.40
C GLY A 559 11.74 16.26 16.43
N PHE A 560 11.59 17.15 17.41
CA PHE A 560 12.53 17.32 18.51
C PHE A 560 12.65 16.06 19.38
N CYS A 561 11.52 15.50 19.82
CA CYS A 561 11.52 14.23 20.57
C CYS A 561 12.14 13.07 19.77
N LYS A 562 11.87 13.02 18.46
CA LYS A 562 12.43 12.01 17.55
C LYS A 562 13.95 12.08 17.49
N ILE A 563 14.56 13.28 17.33
CA ILE A 563 16.02 13.38 17.22
C ILE A 563 16.73 13.03 18.53
N ILE A 564 16.18 13.42 19.69
CA ILE A 564 16.67 12.98 20.99
C ILE A 564 16.59 11.45 21.09
N GLY A 565 15.44 10.90 20.72
CA GLY A 565 15.25 9.45 20.73
C GLY A 565 16.23 8.71 19.79
N ILE A 566 16.48 9.20 18.59
CA ILE A 566 17.47 8.63 17.66
C ILE A 566 18.88 8.69 18.27
N PHE A 567 19.26 9.85 18.80
CA PHE A 567 20.58 10.03 19.41
C PHE A 567 20.81 9.00 20.54
N LEU A 568 19.90 8.94 21.50
CA LEU A 568 20.00 7.98 22.60
C LEU A 568 19.93 6.51 22.12
N SER A 569 19.10 6.23 21.11
CA SER A 569 19.00 4.89 20.53
C SER A 569 20.32 4.41 19.92
N HIS A 570 21.06 5.28 19.23
CA HIS A 570 22.35 4.92 18.67
C HIS A 570 23.38 4.58 19.75
N PHE A 571 23.38 5.31 20.88
CA PHE A 571 24.27 5.00 22.00
C PHE A 571 23.90 3.66 22.65
N VAL A 572 22.62 3.44 22.94
CA VAL A 572 22.13 2.17 23.50
C VAL A 572 22.46 1.01 22.56
N TYR A 573 22.15 1.15 21.27
CA TYR A 573 22.44 0.12 20.27
C TYR A 573 23.93 -0.15 20.17
N GLY A 574 24.76 0.90 20.01
CA GLY A 574 26.22 0.77 19.88
C GLY A 574 26.85 0.03 21.06
N PHE A 575 26.47 0.40 22.28
CA PHE A 575 26.96 -0.24 23.49
C PHE A 575 26.60 -1.72 23.58
N PHE A 576 25.32 -2.07 23.39
CA PHE A 576 24.86 -3.44 23.53
C PHE A 576 25.28 -4.34 22.35
N PHE A 577 25.46 -3.78 21.17
CA PHE A 577 26.04 -4.49 20.03
C PHE A 577 27.49 -4.91 20.34
N ILE A 578 28.33 -3.99 20.82
CA ILE A 578 29.71 -4.29 21.24
C ILE A 578 29.70 -5.37 22.32
N LYS A 579 28.83 -5.22 23.33
CA LYS A 579 28.70 -6.21 24.41
C LYS A 579 28.33 -7.60 23.87
N GLY A 580 27.39 -7.68 22.93
CA GLY A 580 26.99 -8.94 22.29
C GLY A 580 28.12 -9.57 21.49
N PHE A 581 28.87 -8.76 20.75
CA PHE A 581 29.99 -9.22 19.94
C PHE A 581 31.12 -9.85 20.79
N PHE A 582 31.46 -9.26 21.93
CA PHE A 582 32.56 -9.73 22.77
C PHE A 582 32.15 -10.74 23.84
N LYS A 583 31.04 -10.50 24.56
CA LYS A 583 30.64 -11.34 25.70
C LYS A 583 29.76 -12.53 25.36
N GLY A 584 29.20 -12.55 24.16
CA GLY A 584 28.19 -13.55 23.78
C GLY A 584 26.83 -13.34 24.47
N LEU A 585 25.96 -14.32 24.30
CA LEU A 585 24.70 -14.40 25.04
C LEU A 585 24.99 -15.29 26.27
N LYS A 586 24.72 -14.79 27.47
CA LYS A 586 24.64 -15.67 28.62
C LYS A 586 23.37 -16.50 28.46
N SER A 587 23.49 -17.81 28.42
CA SER A 587 22.41 -18.78 28.57
C SER A 587 21.55 -18.50 29.78
#